data_ef64a5793cafc6cadd6ffc14ac7ac25c
#
_entry.id   ef64a5793cafc6cadd6ffc14ac7ac25c
#
_cell.length_a   1.000
_cell.length_b   1.000
_cell.length_c   1.000
_cell.angle_alpha   90.00
_cell.angle_beta   90.00
_cell.angle_gamma   90.00
#
_symmetry.space_group_name_H-M   'P 1'
#
loop_
_entity.id
_entity.type
_entity.pdbx_description
1 polymer ?
#
loop_
_entity_poly.entity_id
_entity_poly.type
_entity_poly.pdbx_seq_one_letter_code
_entity_poly.pdbx_strand_id
1 'polypeptide(L)'
;MAIITLTTDFGRSDHYVGRLKGLIYSKMQTANVVDITHDINNFDIQSAAFQVKHTWKSFPQHSLHFVWVGDHLRPKTNWIACRFQDHFFVLPNNGLITLILDADPEQVVRLQTQEKPLDEVLMGYLTQIVKEKSILGAGDHFGNYLERVEQKPVVTNNLIRGSIQHVDKFGNLITNISQELYEQQVENRSFEIMTRSFQIRGLSTTYSDEEMGEIIAFFNSQNVLQISQNQGNASQILGLKIGDSVQIEFK
;
A
#
# COMPACT_ATOMS: atom_id res chain seq x y z
N MET A 1 -1.72 -8.96 24.05
CA MET A 1 -0.55 -9.31 23.20
C MET A 1 -0.43 -8.23 22.14
N ALA A 2 0.75 -7.62 21.99
CA ALA A 2 0.92 -6.55 21.00
C ALA A 2 1.19 -7.14 19.63
N ILE A 3 0.57 -6.60 18.58
CA ILE A 3 0.85 -6.97 17.20
C ILE A 3 1.65 -5.85 16.56
N ILE A 4 2.77 -6.21 15.93
CA ILE A 4 3.61 -5.30 15.17
C ILE A 4 3.72 -5.85 13.76
N THR A 5 3.27 -5.09 12.76
CA THR A 5 3.46 -5.49 11.37
C THR A 5 4.69 -4.83 10.78
N LEU A 6 5.38 -5.52 9.90
CA LEU A 6 6.59 -5.03 9.23
C LEU A 6 6.39 -4.94 7.72
N THR A 7 6.72 -3.77 7.16
CA THR A 7 6.82 -3.54 5.72
C THR A 7 8.13 -2.84 5.42
N THR A 8 9.01 -3.46 4.64
CA THR A 8 10.33 -2.90 4.34
C THR A 8 10.75 -3.14 2.89
N ASP A 9 11.77 -2.40 2.44
CA ASP A 9 12.48 -2.61 1.18
C ASP A 9 13.85 -3.28 1.38
N PHE A 10 14.01 -4.05 2.47
CA PHE A 10 15.28 -4.68 2.86
C PHE A 10 15.57 -5.99 2.11
N GLY A 11 14.55 -6.58 1.48
CA GLY A 11 14.66 -7.94 0.95
C GLY A 11 14.74 -9.00 2.05
N ARG A 12 14.83 -10.27 1.63
CA ARG A 12 14.89 -11.42 2.56
C ARG A 12 16.23 -12.17 2.52
N SER A 13 17.10 -11.81 1.60
CA SER A 13 18.40 -12.49 1.42
C SER A 13 19.44 -12.06 2.43
N ASP A 14 19.31 -10.85 2.98
CA ASP A 14 20.27 -10.25 3.87
C ASP A 14 19.85 -10.28 5.34
N HIS A 15 20.75 -9.91 6.24
CA HIS A 15 20.55 -9.97 7.68
C HIS A 15 19.61 -8.90 8.25
N TYR A 16 19.23 -7.89 7.46
CA TYR A 16 18.52 -6.69 7.95
C TYR A 16 17.18 -7.01 8.63
N VAL A 17 16.36 -7.86 8.00
CA VAL A 17 15.06 -8.28 8.58
C VAL A 17 15.27 -9.09 9.84
N GLY A 18 16.21 -10.02 9.84
CA GLY A 18 16.55 -10.83 11.02
C GLY A 18 17.02 -9.96 12.18
N ARG A 19 17.89 -8.98 11.92
CA ARG A 19 18.37 -8.00 12.91
C ARG A 19 17.20 -7.16 13.46
N LEU A 20 16.34 -6.63 12.60
CA LEU A 20 15.17 -5.84 13.00
C LEU A 20 14.27 -6.62 13.97
N LYS A 21 13.93 -7.85 13.63
CA LYS A 21 13.12 -8.72 14.49
C LYS A 21 13.84 -9.05 15.81
N GLY A 22 15.12 -9.32 15.76
CA GLY A 22 15.93 -9.54 16.96
C GLY A 22 15.89 -8.35 17.92
N LEU A 23 15.99 -7.12 17.40
CA LEU A 23 15.86 -5.90 18.20
C LEU A 23 14.44 -5.75 18.80
N ILE A 24 13.38 -6.04 18.04
CA ILE A 24 12.02 -6.02 18.56
C ILE A 24 11.89 -7.02 19.72
N TYR A 25 12.26 -8.27 19.50
CA TYR A 25 12.12 -9.32 20.54
C TYR A 25 13.01 -9.09 21.76
N SER A 26 14.17 -8.45 21.61
CA SER A 26 15.02 -8.10 22.75
C SER A 26 14.35 -7.12 23.73
N LYS A 27 13.44 -6.27 23.22
CA LYS A 27 12.72 -5.26 24.01
C LYS A 27 11.28 -5.67 24.34
N MET A 28 10.67 -6.48 23.51
CA MET A 28 9.23 -6.89 23.60
C MET A 28 9.08 -8.39 23.31
N GLN A 29 9.53 -9.22 24.24
CA GLN A 29 9.56 -10.69 24.10
C GLN A 29 8.18 -11.32 23.79
N THR A 30 7.09 -10.68 24.21
CA THR A 30 5.72 -11.16 23.99
C THR A 30 5.03 -10.52 22.80
N ALA A 31 5.74 -9.69 22.00
CA ALA A 31 5.17 -9.12 20.80
C ALA A 31 4.95 -10.19 19.72
N ASN A 32 3.85 -10.07 18.97
CA ASN A 32 3.64 -10.86 17.77
C ASN A 32 4.06 -10.02 16.55
N VAL A 33 5.16 -10.41 15.92
CA VAL A 33 5.69 -9.72 14.75
C VAL A 33 5.20 -10.41 13.49
N VAL A 34 4.48 -9.68 12.65
CA VAL A 34 3.89 -10.17 11.40
C VAL A 34 4.49 -9.42 10.22
N ASP A 35 5.06 -10.14 9.28
CA ASP A 35 5.55 -9.54 8.05
C ASP A 35 4.39 -9.32 7.08
N ILE A 36 4.18 -8.08 6.66
CA ILE A 36 3.36 -7.80 5.47
C ILE A 36 4.20 -8.14 4.25
N THR A 37 5.34 -7.47 4.09
CA THR A 37 6.32 -7.80 3.05
C THR A 37 7.68 -7.16 3.33
N HIS A 38 8.73 -7.79 2.85
CA HIS A 38 10.09 -7.24 2.81
C HIS A 38 10.62 -7.09 1.38
N ASP A 39 9.79 -7.47 0.40
CA ASP A 39 10.16 -7.54 -1.01
C ASP A 39 9.65 -6.31 -1.81
N ILE A 40 9.53 -5.15 -1.14
CA ILE A 40 9.29 -3.88 -1.81
C ILE A 40 10.56 -3.53 -2.61
N ASN A 41 10.40 -3.11 -3.87
CA ASN A 41 11.52 -2.58 -4.62
C ASN A 41 12.14 -1.39 -3.88
N ASN A 42 13.47 -1.30 -3.91
CA ASN A 42 14.18 -0.27 -3.17
C ASN A 42 13.60 1.12 -3.45
N PHE A 43 13.22 1.81 -2.39
CA PHE A 43 12.67 3.17 -2.40
C PHE A 43 11.27 3.35 -3.02
N ASP A 44 10.59 2.27 -3.37
CA ASP A 44 9.25 2.31 -3.96
C ASP A 44 8.18 2.51 -2.88
N ILE A 45 7.96 3.78 -2.53
CA ILE A 45 6.96 4.14 -1.53
C ILE A 45 5.51 3.92 -2.00
N GLN A 46 5.25 3.91 -3.32
CA GLN A 46 3.90 3.64 -3.83
C GLN A 46 3.53 2.18 -3.64
N SER A 47 4.43 1.27 -3.98
CA SER A 47 4.25 -0.16 -3.72
C SER A 47 4.11 -0.44 -2.22
N ALA A 48 4.94 0.19 -1.37
CA ALA A 48 4.83 0.04 0.08
C ALA A 48 3.48 0.52 0.62
N ALA A 49 3.04 1.70 0.18
CA ALA A 49 1.74 2.26 0.56
C ALA A 49 0.59 1.35 0.14
N PHE A 50 0.63 0.82 -1.10
CA PHE A 50 -0.37 -0.13 -1.60
C PHE A 50 -0.49 -1.36 -0.69
N GLN A 51 0.65 -2.00 -0.34
CA GLN A 51 0.65 -3.18 0.53
C GLN A 51 0.07 -2.89 1.91
N VAL A 52 0.46 -1.79 2.53
CA VAL A 52 -0.03 -1.42 3.86
C VAL A 52 -1.49 -1.02 3.80
N LYS A 53 -1.90 -0.16 2.85
CA LYS A 53 -3.28 0.32 2.66
C LYS A 53 -4.29 -0.82 2.59
N HIS A 54 -3.97 -1.87 1.85
CA HIS A 54 -4.87 -3.01 1.66
C HIS A 54 -4.75 -4.09 2.73
N THR A 55 -3.92 -3.89 3.76
CA THR A 55 -3.67 -4.93 4.77
C THR A 55 -3.99 -4.46 6.20
N TRP A 56 -3.68 -3.20 6.56
CA TRP A 56 -3.71 -2.75 7.96
C TRP A 56 -5.07 -2.90 8.63
N LYS A 57 -6.18 -2.69 7.90
CA LYS A 57 -7.56 -2.83 8.42
C LYS A 57 -7.92 -4.27 8.83
N SER A 58 -7.16 -5.27 8.36
CA SER A 58 -7.35 -6.68 8.72
C SER A 58 -6.77 -7.04 10.09
N PHE A 59 -5.97 -6.15 10.68
CA PHE A 59 -5.39 -6.36 12.00
C PHE A 59 -6.28 -5.79 13.11
N PRO A 60 -6.20 -6.36 14.33
CA PRO A 60 -6.94 -5.84 15.47
C PRO A 60 -6.54 -4.40 15.82
N GLN A 61 -7.46 -3.65 16.41
CA GLN A 61 -7.18 -2.34 16.99
C GLN A 61 -5.94 -2.38 17.91
N HIS A 62 -5.25 -1.26 17.99
CA HIS A 62 -3.98 -1.07 18.71
C HIS A 62 -2.80 -1.88 18.12
N SER A 63 -2.93 -2.42 16.89
CA SER A 63 -1.79 -2.92 16.15
C SER A 63 -0.88 -1.76 15.74
N LEU A 64 0.43 -2.00 15.74
CA LEU A 64 1.43 -1.05 15.29
C LEU A 64 1.97 -1.48 13.94
N HIS A 65 1.86 -0.60 12.94
CA HIS A 65 2.33 -0.81 11.58
C HIS A 65 3.66 -0.08 11.40
N PHE A 66 4.75 -0.83 11.34
CA PHE A 66 6.09 -0.30 11.14
C PHE A 66 6.48 -0.42 9.68
N VAL A 67 6.65 0.73 9.02
CA VAL A 67 7.00 0.80 7.60
C VAL A 67 8.37 1.45 7.46
N TRP A 68 9.34 0.71 6.91
CA TRP A 68 10.69 1.22 6.68
C TRP A 68 11.06 1.09 5.22
N VAL A 69 10.60 2.06 4.43
CA VAL A 69 10.81 2.12 2.97
C VAL A 69 11.19 3.53 2.56
N GLY A 70 12.23 3.66 1.73
CA GLY A 70 12.62 4.94 1.14
C GLY A 70 13.21 5.96 2.12
N ASP A 71 13.73 5.52 3.26
CA ASP A 71 14.29 6.39 4.31
C ASP A 71 15.50 7.22 3.85
N HIS A 72 16.34 6.67 3.01
CA HIS A 72 17.58 7.29 2.56
C HIS A 72 17.44 8.21 1.34
N LEU A 73 16.23 8.42 0.85
CA LEU A 73 15.97 9.35 -0.27
C LEU A 73 16.26 10.81 0.08
N ARG A 74 16.38 11.16 1.37
CA ARG A 74 16.72 12.49 1.85
C ARG A 74 17.64 12.45 3.05
N PRO A 75 18.77 13.18 3.04
CA PRO A 75 19.54 13.41 4.25
C PRO A 75 18.62 14.03 5.30
N LYS A 76 18.51 13.43 6.48
CA LYS A 76 17.65 13.87 7.59
C LYS A 76 16.14 13.65 7.34
N THR A 77 15.74 12.52 6.78
CA THR A 77 14.33 12.12 6.80
C THR A 77 13.83 12.11 8.24
N ASN A 78 12.84 12.93 8.54
CA ASN A 78 12.17 12.86 9.83
C ASN A 78 11.35 11.57 9.87
N TRP A 79 11.33 10.94 11.02
CA TRP A 79 10.40 9.86 11.31
C TRP A 79 9.19 10.40 12.05
N ILE A 80 8.04 9.84 11.76
CA ILE A 80 6.79 10.21 12.40
C ILE A 80 6.10 8.97 12.94
N ALA A 81 5.33 9.18 14.00
CA ALA A 81 4.30 8.25 14.42
C ALA A 81 2.93 8.89 14.27
N CYS A 82 1.93 8.13 13.83
CA CYS A 82 0.57 8.61 13.78
C CYS A 82 -0.41 7.61 14.36
N ARG A 83 -1.57 8.11 14.82
CA ARG A 83 -2.74 7.33 15.22
C ARG A 83 -3.85 7.58 14.21
N PHE A 84 -4.45 6.48 13.74
CA PHE A 84 -5.61 6.51 12.85
C PHE A 84 -6.50 5.29 13.11
N GLN A 85 -7.79 5.53 13.41
CA GLN A 85 -8.78 4.50 13.71
C GLN A 85 -8.29 3.44 14.71
N ASP A 86 -7.70 3.91 15.82
CA ASP A 86 -7.10 3.07 16.87
C ASP A 86 -5.93 2.17 16.42
N HIS A 87 -5.33 2.41 15.27
CA HIS A 87 -4.07 1.83 14.84
C HIS A 87 -2.93 2.84 14.97
N PHE A 88 -1.72 2.32 15.11
CA PHE A 88 -0.50 3.13 15.18
C PHE A 88 0.37 2.85 13.96
N PHE A 89 0.92 3.90 13.39
CA PHE A 89 1.86 3.80 12.28
C PHE A 89 3.16 4.50 12.65
N VAL A 90 4.29 3.84 12.41
CA VAL A 90 5.63 4.44 12.54
C VAL A 90 6.32 4.29 11.20
N LEU A 91 6.68 5.41 10.58
CA LEU A 91 7.17 5.44 9.21
C LEU A 91 7.99 6.71 8.92
N PRO A 92 8.84 6.71 7.88
CA PRO A 92 9.54 7.92 7.46
C PRO A 92 8.56 8.95 6.89
N ASN A 93 8.82 10.23 7.18
CA ASN A 93 8.04 11.35 6.64
C ASN A 93 8.42 11.63 5.18
N ASN A 94 8.05 10.74 4.28
CA ASN A 94 8.33 10.81 2.84
C ASN A 94 7.07 10.80 1.97
N GLY A 95 5.89 10.93 2.59
CA GLY A 95 4.57 10.94 1.95
C GLY A 95 3.82 9.60 2.03
N LEU A 96 4.41 8.58 2.66
CA LEU A 96 3.75 7.28 2.87
C LEU A 96 2.41 7.42 3.61
N ILE A 97 2.35 8.28 4.64
CA ILE A 97 1.15 8.41 5.48
C ILE A 97 -0.10 8.77 4.67
N THR A 98 0.00 9.71 3.74
CA THR A 98 -1.12 10.17 2.92
C THR A 98 -1.48 9.22 1.77
N LEU A 99 -0.56 8.34 1.39
CA LEU A 99 -0.83 7.26 0.43
C LEU A 99 -1.48 6.03 1.09
N ILE A 100 -1.23 5.81 2.38
CA ILE A 100 -1.77 4.68 3.15
C ILE A 100 -3.18 5.00 3.66
N LEU A 101 -3.38 6.21 4.19
CA LEU A 101 -4.61 6.61 4.86
C LEU A 101 -5.56 7.34 3.91
N ASP A 102 -6.85 6.99 4.00
CA ASP A 102 -7.90 7.60 3.15
C ASP A 102 -8.38 8.96 3.70
N ALA A 103 -7.93 9.35 4.90
CA ALA A 103 -8.25 10.60 5.58
C ALA A 103 -7.09 11.03 6.48
N ASP A 104 -7.15 12.26 6.98
CA ASP A 104 -6.13 12.78 7.89
C ASP A 104 -6.08 11.96 9.19
N PRO A 105 -4.87 11.64 9.68
CA PRO A 105 -4.69 10.95 10.95
C PRO A 105 -5.15 11.84 12.12
N GLU A 106 -5.69 11.21 13.15
CA GLU A 106 -6.18 11.90 14.36
C GLU A 106 -5.06 12.62 15.11
N GLN A 107 -3.86 12.04 15.06
CA GLN A 107 -2.67 12.57 15.72
C GLN A 107 -1.42 12.21 14.92
N VAL A 108 -0.49 13.14 14.83
CA VAL A 108 0.85 12.91 14.27
C VAL A 108 1.89 13.53 15.20
N VAL A 109 2.94 12.78 15.50
CA VAL A 109 4.11 13.27 16.25
C VAL A 109 5.39 13.03 15.46
N ARG A 110 6.34 13.96 15.58
CA ARG A 110 7.68 13.82 15.02
C ARG A 110 8.58 13.13 16.03
N LEU A 111 9.23 12.04 15.61
CA LEU A 111 10.16 11.29 16.42
C LEU A 111 11.56 11.94 16.37
N GLN A 112 12.21 12.05 17.52
CA GLN A 112 13.57 12.59 17.62
C GLN A 112 14.59 11.46 17.35
N THR A 113 15.23 11.49 16.16
CA THR A 113 16.07 10.38 15.68
C THR A 113 17.55 10.73 15.54
N GLN A 114 18.03 11.84 16.14
CA GLN A 114 19.32 12.46 15.80
C GLN A 114 20.54 11.96 16.59
N GLU A 115 20.36 11.25 17.72
CA GLU A 115 21.47 11.07 18.67
C GLU A 115 22.02 9.63 18.81
N LYS A 116 21.42 8.64 18.15
CA LYS A 116 21.74 7.20 18.30
C LYS A 116 21.63 6.47 16.97
N PRO A 117 22.11 5.23 16.86
CA PRO A 117 21.75 4.39 15.74
C PRO A 117 20.23 4.36 15.54
N LEU A 118 19.78 4.68 14.35
CA LEU A 118 18.36 4.90 14.03
C LEU A 118 17.46 3.73 14.45
N ASP A 119 17.92 2.51 14.21
CA ASP A 119 17.20 1.30 14.56
C ASP A 119 16.97 1.16 16.08
N GLU A 120 17.95 1.50 16.91
CA GLU A 120 17.81 1.48 18.37
C GLU A 120 16.81 2.52 18.88
N VAL A 121 16.85 3.72 18.29
CA VAL A 121 15.92 4.81 18.62
C VAL A 121 14.49 4.41 18.25
N LEU A 122 14.29 3.93 17.02
CA LEU A 122 12.98 3.49 16.56
C LEU A 122 12.42 2.36 17.44
N MET A 123 13.25 1.39 17.82
CA MET A 123 12.80 0.33 18.73
C MET A 123 12.38 0.87 20.10
N GLY A 124 12.99 1.94 20.59
CA GLY A 124 12.55 2.65 21.79
C GLY A 124 11.10 3.18 21.63
N TYR A 125 10.84 3.88 20.54
CA TYR A 125 9.51 4.42 20.25
C TYR A 125 8.46 3.34 20.03
N LEU A 126 8.77 2.27 19.25
CA LEU A 126 7.85 1.15 19.08
C LEU A 126 7.45 0.54 20.42
N THR A 127 8.44 0.34 21.32
CA THR A 127 8.20 -0.23 22.67
C THR A 127 7.30 0.68 23.50
N GLN A 128 7.56 1.98 23.49
CA GLN A 128 6.77 2.97 24.21
C GLN A 128 5.32 2.99 23.69
N ILE A 129 5.11 3.15 22.37
CA ILE A 129 3.79 3.24 21.75
C ILE A 129 2.97 1.98 22.05
N VAL A 130 3.58 0.81 21.91
CA VAL A 130 2.91 -0.48 22.19
C VAL A 130 2.51 -0.60 23.67
N LYS A 131 3.39 -0.18 24.59
CA LYS A 131 3.14 -0.26 26.04
C LYS A 131 2.06 0.72 26.49
N GLU A 132 2.12 1.96 26.00
CA GLU A 132 1.24 3.05 26.39
C GLU A 132 -0.07 3.06 25.59
N LYS A 133 -0.13 2.35 24.46
CA LYS A 133 -1.20 2.43 23.46
C LYS A 133 -1.51 3.88 23.07
N SER A 134 -0.45 4.65 22.93
CA SER A 134 -0.50 6.09 22.64
C SER A 134 0.79 6.55 21.98
N ILE A 135 0.70 7.55 21.12
CA ILE A 135 1.85 8.23 20.52
C ILE A 135 2.20 9.55 21.23
N LEU A 136 1.37 10.02 22.16
CA LEU A 136 1.48 11.37 22.75
C LEU A 136 2.81 11.60 23.49
N GLY A 137 3.38 10.59 24.09
CA GLY A 137 4.68 10.67 24.76
C GLY A 137 5.88 10.39 23.86
N ALA A 138 5.67 10.02 22.60
CA ALA A 138 6.75 9.58 21.71
C ALA A 138 7.45 10.75 20.98
N GLY A 139 6.85 11.93 20.92
CA GLY A 139 7.43 13.08 20.22
C GLY A 139 6.58 14.32 20.26
N ASP A 140 7.04 15.38 19.57
CA ASP A 140 6.34 16.64 19.46
C ASP A 140 5.21 16.55 18.42
N HIS A 141 4.09 17.23 18.67
CA HIS A 141 3.00 17.35 17.68
C HIS A 141 3.54 17.85 16.34
N PHE A 142 3.12 17.22 15.26
CA PHE A 142 3.65 17.50 13.93
C PHE A 142 2.56 17.58 12.87
N GLY A 143 2.15 18.81 12.51
CA GLY A 143 1.12 19.08 11.50
C GLY A 143 1.64 19.22 10.06
N ASN A 144 2.95 19.44 9.86
CA ASN A 144 3.55 19.66 8.54
C ASN A 144 4.25 18.40 8.01
N TYR A 145 3.56 17.27 8.02
CA TYR A 145 4.09 16.06 7.37
C TYR A 145 4.00 16.17 5.85
N LEU A 146 4.88 15.44 5.15
CA LEU A 146 4.87 15.42 3.69
C LEU A 146 3.61 14.74 3.17
N GLU A 147 2.93 15.43 2.28
CA GLU A 147 1.76 14.92 1.57
C GLU A 147 2.16 14.44 0.17
N ARG A 148 1.60 13.31 -0.24
CA ARG A 148 1.57 12.84 -1.62
C ARG A 148 0.14 12.57 -2.00
N VAL A 149 -0.22 12.99 -3.19
CA VAL A 149 -1.56 12.77 -3.74
C VAL A 149 -1.50 11.54 -4.64
N GLU A 150 -2.38 10.58 -4.37
CA GLU A 150 -2.61 9.46 -5.27
C GLU A 150 -3.19 9.96 -6.60
N GLN A 151 -2.68 9.47 -7.72
CA GLN A 151 -3.20 9.85 -9.03
C GLN A 151 -4.63 9.30 -9.19
N LYS A 152 -5.60 10.20 -9.21
CA LYS A 152 -7.01 9.83 -9.43
C LYS A 152 -7.28 9.55 -10.90
N PRO A 153 -8.22 8.64 -11.23
CA PRO A 153 -8.70 8.47 -12.60
C PRO A 153 -9.27 9.77 -13.16
N VAL A 154 -9.06 10.00 -14.44
CA VAL A 154 -9.71 11.09 -15.18
C VAL A 154 -11.04 10.59 -15.71
N VAL A 155 -12.10 11.33 -15.48
CA VAL A 155 -13.46 11.00 -15.88
C VAL A 155 -13.99 12.05 -16.84
N THR A 156 -14.55 11.60 -17.95
CA THR A 156 -15.32 12.40 -18.89
C THR A 156 -16.66 11.71 -19.16
N ASN A 157 -17.55 12.34 -19.94
CA ASN A 157 -18.86 11.74 -20.24
C ASN A 157 -18.79 10.34 -20.85
N ASN A 158 -17.72 10.03 -21.62
CA ASN A 158 -17.61 8.78 -22.36
C ASN A 158 -16.38 7.96 -21.97
N LEU A 159 -15.64 8.36 -20.95
CA LEU A 159 -14.35 7.73 -20.65
C LEU A 159 -14.01 7.81 -19.15
N ILE A 160 -13.57 6.68 -18.61
CA ILE A 160 -12.78 6.65 -17.37
C ILE A 160 -11.35 6.24 -17.77
N ARG A 161 -10.37 7.08 -17.46
CA ARG A 161 -8.94 6.76 -17.66
C ARG A 161 -8.23 6.64 -16.33
N GLY A 162 -7.85 5.44 -15.99
CA GLY A 162 -7.01 5.13 -14.85
C GLY A 162 -5.62 4.66 -15.26
N SER A 163 -4.88 4.15 -14.29
CA SER A 163 -3.55 3.57 -14.47
C SER A 163 -3.38 2.34 -13.58
N ILE A 164 -2.46 1.47 -13.97
CA ILE A 164 -2.05 0.30 -13.19
C ILE A 164 -1.27 0.80 -11.96
N GLN A 165 -1.75 0.48 -10.77
CA GLN A 165 -1.15 0.84 -9.50
C GLN A 165 -0.24 -0.26 -8.94
N HIS A 166 -0.59 -1.50 -9.24
CA HIS A 166 0.15 -2.66 -8.74
C HIS A 166 0.07 -3.83 -9.72
N VAL A 167 1.15 -4.58 -9.79
CA VAL A 167 1.21 -5.89 -10.45
C VAL A 167 1.52 -6.91 -9.38
N ASP A 168 0.61 -7.83 -9.13
CA ASP A 168 0.81 -8.85 -8.12
C ASP A 168 1.74 -9.99 -8.57
N LYS A 169 2.04 -10.92 -7.68
CA LYS A 169 2.92 -12.06 -7.97
C LYS A 169 2.39 -12.98 -9.08
N PHE A 170 1.08 -13.00 -9.32
CA PHE A 170 0.46 -13.78 -10.38
C PHE A 170 0.49 -13.06 -11.73
N GLY A 171 0.89 -11.77 -11.75
CA GLY A 171 0.89 -10.92 -12.93
C GLY A 171 -0.45 -10.25 -13.20
N ASN A 172 -1.35 -10.21 -12.22
CA ASN A 172 -2.59 -9.46 -12.32
C ASN A 172 -2.30 -7.95 -12.26
N LEU A 173 -2.99 -7.21 -13.11
CA LEU A 173 -2.86 -5.75 -13.24
C LEU A 173 -3.97 -5.07 -12.43
N ILE A 174 -3.63 -4.48 -11.30
CA ILE A 174 -4.57 -3.83 -10.39
C ILE A 174 -4.55 -2.34 -10.66
N THR A 175 -5.71 -1.77 -10.99
CA THR A 175 -5.83 -0.36 -11.39
C THR A 175 -6.32 0.53 -10.25
N ASN A 176 -6.36 1.84 -10.47
CA ASN A 176 -7.01 2.82 -9.58
C ASN A 176 -8.47 3.11 -9.97
N ILE A 177 -9.08 2.36 -10.87
CA ILE A 177 -10.49 2.52 -11.25
C ILE A 177 -11.35 1.75 -10.25
N SER A 178 -12.07 2.46 -9.38
CA SER A 178 -12.96 1.82 -8.40
C SER A 178 -14.26 1.35 -9.05
N GLN A 179 -14.87 0.33 -8.45
CA GLN A 179 -16.18 -0.16 -8.84
C GLN A 179 -17.25 0.93 -8.70
N GLU A 180 -17.22 1.69 -7.62
CA GLU A 180 -18.11 2.81 -7.39
C GLU A 180 -18.06 3.84 -8.53
N LEU A 181 -16.84 4.22 -8.94
CA LEU A 181 -16.63 5.16 -10.04
C LEU A 181 -17.20 4.62 -11.36
N TYR A 182 -16.99 3.34 -11.64
CA TYR A 182 -17.53 2.67 -12.81
C TYR A 182 -19.06 2.66 -12.77
N GLU A 183 -19.68 2.27 -11.65
CA GLU A 183 -21.14 2.19 -11.49
C GLU A 183 -21.81 3.56 -11.67
N GLN A 184 -21.18 4.64 -11.19
CA GLN A 184 -21.66 6.02 -11.40
C GLN A 184 -21.66 6.45 -12.86
N GLN A 185 -20.84 5.85 -13.71
CA GLN A 185 -20.66 6.24 -15.10
C GLN A 185 -21.33 5.31 -16.11
N VAL A 186 -21.54 4.04 -15.78
CA VAL A 186 -22.00 3.05 -16.76
C VAL A 186 -23.45 3.26 -17.22
N GLU A 187 -24.36 3.64 -16.32
CA GLU A 187 -25.75 4.04 -16.62
C GLU A 187 -26.48 3.22 -17.72
N ASN A 188 -26.31 1.90 -17.74
CA ASN A 188 -26.80 0.99 -18.79
C ASN A 188 -26.17 1.17 -20.19
N ARG A 189 -25.07 1.88 -20.33
CA ARG A 189 -24.32 1.99 -21.58
C ARG A 189 -23.47 0.75 -21.82
N SER A 190 -23.28 0.39 -23.08
CA SER A 190 -22.25 -0.56 -23.44
C SER A 190 -20.87 0.07 -23.25
N PHE A 191 -19.86 -0.73 -22.94
CA PHE A 191 -18.51 -0.25 -22.71
C PHE A 191 -17.45 -1.25 -23.21
N GLU A 192 -16.25 -0.75 -23.35
CA GLU A 192 -15.05 -1.54 -23.66
C GLU A 192 -13.89 -1.09 -22.76
N ILE A 193 -13.10 -2.06 -22.30
CA ILE A 193 -11.88 -1.74 -21.53
C ILE A 193 -10.71 -1.78 -22.47
N MET A 194 -10.01 -0.66 -22.58
CA MET A 194 -8.90 -0.46 -23.50
C MET A 194 -7.59 -0.36 -22.74
N THR A 195 -6.61 -1.09 -23.22
CA THR A 195 -5.21 -0.92 -22.86
C THR A 195 -4.42 -0.51 -24.10
N ARG A 196 -3.13 -0.21 -23.95
CA ARG A 196 -2.27 0.13 -25.11
C ARG A 196 -2.29 -0.94 -26.21
N SER A 197 -2.42 -2.21 -25.84
CA SER A 197 -2.21 -3.34 -26.73
C SER A 197 -3.42 -4.28 -26.85
N PHE A 198 -4.45 -4.09 -26.05
CA PHE A 198 -5.54 -5.05 -25.96
C PHE A 198 -6.87 -4.39 -25.60
N GLN A 199 -7.96 -4.99 -26.10
CA GLN A 199 -9.33 -4.59 -25.85
C GLN A 199 -10.09 -5.74 -25.19
N ILE A 200 -10.76 -5.46 -24.06
CA ILE A 200 -11.58 -6.41 -23.35
C ILE A 200 -13.03 -5.97 -23.44
N ARG A 201 -13.92 -6.88 -23.83
CA ARG A 201 -15.35 -6.62 -23.98
C ARG A 201 -16.09 -7.18 -22.76
N GLY A 202 -16.61 -6.27 -21.94
CA GLY A 202 -17.37 -6.62 -20.76
C GLY A 202 -16.51 -6.93 -19.54
N LEU A 203 -17.20 -7.26 -18.44
CA LEU A 203 -16.60 -7.69 -17.19
C LEU A 203 -16.96 -9.16 -16.95
N SER A 204 -16.00 -9.93 -16.51
CA SER A 204 -16.19 -11.28 -15.98
C SER A 204 -16.54 -11.20 -14.49
N THR A 205 -17.15 -12.24 -13.94
CA THR A 205 -17.46 -12.32 -12.51
C THR A 205 -16.33 -13.02 -11.76
N THR A 206 -15.77 -14.06 -12.39
CA THR A 206 -14.70 -14.89 -11.81
C THR A 206 -13.68 -15.28 -12.86
N TYR A 207 -12.55 -15.84 -12.42
CA TYR A 207 -11.53 -16.41 -13.32
C TYR A 207 -12.07 -17.54 -14.20
N SER A 208 -13.05 -18.31 -13.71
CA SER A 208 -13.61 -19.48 -14.40
C SER A 208 -14.65 -19.12 -15.49
N ASP A 209 -14.98 -17.85 -15.66
CA ASP A 209 -15.96 -17.43 -16.68
C ASP A 209 -15.38 -17.52 -18.10
N GLU A 210 -14.06 -17.57 -18.22
CA GLU A 210 -13.35 -17.63 -19.49
C GLU A 210 -12.44 -18.84 -19.56
N GLU A 211 -12.05 -19.23 -20.78
CA GLU A 211 -11.15 -20.36 -21.00
C GLU A 211 -9.73 -20.06 -20.49
N MET A 212 -8.95 -21.13 -20.30
CA MET A 212 -7.54 -21.03 -19.91
C MET A 212 -6.76 -20.20 -20.95
N GLY A 213 -6.03 -19.21 -20.48
CA GLY A 213 -5.21 -18.31 -21.31
C GLY A 213 -5.92 -17.04 -21.77
N GLU A 214 -7.25 -16.93 -21.59
CA GLU A 214 -7.98 -15.73 -21.95
C GLU A 214 -7.74 -14.59 -20.96
N ILE A 215 -7.81 -13.36 -21.49
CA ILE A 215 -7.69 -12.12 -20.70
C ILE A 215 -9.07 -11.74 -20.19
N ILE A 216 -9.14 -11.48 -18.89
CA ILE A 216 -10.37 -11.15 -18.17
C ILE A 216 -10.22 -9.84 -17.43
N ALA A 217 -11.34 -9.17 -17.19
CA ALA A 217 -11.42 -8.00 -16.33
C ALA A 217 -12.60 -8.11 -15.37
N PHE A 218 -12.39 -7.78 -14.12
CA PHE A 218 -13.42 -7.81 -13.09
C PHE A 218 -13.03 -6.86 -11.92
N PHE A 219 -14.00 -6.53 -11.06
CA PHE A 219 -13.71 -5.83 -9.81
C PHE A 219 -13.32 -6.84 -8.74
N ASN A 220 -12.12 -6.70 -8.22
CA ASN A 220 -11.55 -7.61 -7.23
C ASN A 220 -12.12 -7.36 -5.81
N SER A 221 -11.63 -8.10 -4.81
CA SER A 221 -12.04 -7.96 -3.40
C SER A 221 -11.75 -6.58 -2.77
N GLN A 222 -10.98 -5.74 -3.45
CA GLN A 222 -10.68 -4.37 -3.06
C GLN A 222 -11.60 -3.37 -3.76
N ASN A 223 -12.58 -3.86 -4.55
CA ASN A 223 -13.50 -3.06 -5.36
C ASN A 223 -12.77 -2.16 -6.39
N VAL A 224 -11.65 -2.62 -6.93
CA VAL A 224 -10.94 -1.95 -8.02
C VAL A 224 -10.84 -2.85 -9.25
N LEU A 225 -10.86 -2.24 -10.43
CA LEU A 225 -10.75 -2.96 -11.69
C LEU A 225 -9.39 -3.67 -11.76
N GLN A 226 -9.45 -4.97 -11.98
CA GLN A 226 -8.31 -5.85 -12.18
C GLN A 226 -8.38 -6.46 -13.57
N ILE A 227 -7.24 -6.50 -14.26
CA ILE A 227 -7.06 -7.23 -15.52
C ILE A 227 -6.16 -8.42 -15.24
N SER A 228 -6.60 -9.59 -15.63
CA SER A 228 -5.94 -10.86 -15.32
C SER A 228 -5.92 -11.77 -16.56
N GLN A 229 -5.12 -12.80 -16.51
CA GLN A 229 -5.19 -13.91 -17.47
C GLN A 229 -5.58 -15.19 -16.71
N ASN A 230 -6.58 -15.91 -17.19
CA ASN A 230 -6.95 -17.17 -16.56
C ASN A 230 -5.81 -18.19 -16.67
N GLN A 231 -5.27 -18.61 -15.51
CA GLN A 231 -4.10 -19.50 -15.38
C GLN A 231 -2.83 -18.98 -16.08
N GLY A 232 -2.65 -17.66 -16.18
CA GLY A 232 -1.50 -17.04 -16.83
C GLY A 232 -1.05 -15.73 -16.17
N ASN A 233 -0.20 -14.98 -16.87
CA ASN A 233 0.39 -13.74 -16.40
C ASN A 233 0.02 -12.59 -17.35
N ALA A 234 -1.01 -11.82 -16.99
CA ALA A 234 -1.52 -10.70 -17.80
C ALA A 234 -0.47 -9.62 -18.05
N SER A 235 0.36 -9.30 -17.04
CA SER A 235 1.42 -8.30 -17.18
C SER A 235 2.43 -8.69 -18.27
N GLN A 236 2.83 -9.95 -18.31
CA GLN A 236 3.80 -10.44 -19.30
C GLN A 236 3.19 -10.52 -20.70
N ILE A 237 2.00 -11.10 -20.85
CA ILE A 237 1.39 -11.31 -22.17
C ILE A 237 0.96 -9.99 -22.81
N LEU A 238 0.47 -9.03 -22.03
CA LEU A 238 0.06 -7.71 -22.52
C LEU A 238 1.22 -6.70 -22.58
N GLY A 239 2.37 -7.01 -21.98
CA GLY A 239 3.52 -6.11 -21.88
C GLY A 239 3.21 -4.84 -21.07
N LEU A 240 2.32 -4.94 -20.07
CA LEU A 240 1.86 -3.83 -19.24
C LEU A 240 2.53 -3.85 -17.87
N LYS A 241 2.75 -2.66 -17.31
CA LYS A 241 3.43 -2.43 -16.03
C LYS A 241 2.78 -1.32 -15.23
N ILE A 242 3.22 -1.14 -14.00
CA ILE A 242 2.79 -0.03 -13.12
C ILE A 242 2.96 1.30 -13.87
N GLY A 243 1.93 2.16 -13.80
CA GLY A 243 1.84 3.45 -14.46
C GLY A 243 1.24 3.42 -15.86
N ASP A 244 1.11 2.25 -16.51
CA ASP A 244 0.46 2.16 -17.82
C ASP A 244 -1.04 2.47 -17.72
N SER A 245 -1.58 3.11 -18.76
CA SER A 245 -2.97 3.56 -18.80
C SER A 245 -3.93 2.41 -19.08
N VAL A 246 -5.05 2.42 -18.36
CA VAL A 246 -6.23 1.59 -18.61
C VAL A 246 -7.43 2.51 -18.76
N GLN A 247 -8.26 2.28 -19.78
CA GLN A 247 -9.41 3.12 -20.08
C GLN A 247 -10.67 2.26 -20.15
N ILE A 248 -11.79 2.81 -19.67
CA ILE A 248 -13.13 2.27 -19.91
C ILE A 248 -13.83 3.27 -20.82
N GLU A 249 -14.15 2.87 -22.05
CA GLU A 249 -14.85 3.70 -23.02
C GLU A 249 -16.31 3.30 -23.08
N PHE A 250 -17.22 4.27 -22.91
CA PHE A 250 -18.68 4.09 -22.95
C PHE A 250 -19.22 4.48 -24.32
N LYS A 251 -20.17 3.68 -24.82
CA LYS A 251 -20.84 3.87 -26.12
C LYS A 251 -22.29 4.23 -25.95
#